data_6e070bc6d91cb4a3415edb21d0162bfe
#
_entry.id   6e070bc6d91cb4a3415edb21d0162bfe
#
_cell.length_a   1.000
_cell.length_b   1.000
_cell.length_c   1.000
_cell.angle_alpha   90.00
_cell.angle_beta   90.00
_cell.angle_gamma   90.00
#
_symmetry.space_group_name_H-M   'P 1'
#
loop_
_entity.id
_entity.type
_entity.pdbx_description
1 polymer ?
#
loop_
_entity_poly.entity_id
_entity_poly.type
_entity_poly.pdbx_seq_one_letter_code
_entity_poly.pdbx_strand_id
1 'polypeptide(L)'
;SNLHEEALKSKAWPFDEARKVLKRLKGKLPEKGYVLFETGYGPSGLPHIGTFGEVARTAMIQNAFEVISGMPTKLVSFSDDLDGMRKVPGNVPNQEMMQDFLQKPLTDVPDPFGTHDSFGAHNNAMLCRFLDTFGFEYDFYSSTEYYRSGAFDKVLLRAVEKYDEIMEVMLASLREERQKSYSIFLPISPKTGRVLYVPMKSVNKVDGTITFDDEDGTETTLSVTGGNVKLQWKPDFGARWSALDVDFEMYGKDHSTNTHIYDKICRILGAPAPSHFFYELFLDENGEKISKSKGNGVSIDQWLTYASSESLSYFMYQKPGTAKRMHFDVIPKAVDEYHQQLRAFHTQDVKAQLNNPVYHIHKGNVPVSDMVIPFAMLLNLASVSSAETKDAMWGFINKYAPDASPETNPVMDNAAGFAVRYYHDFVKPSKVFRSPSDQERAALRDLAAGLVSIETAKSMIDKKNLDMGKDPVDLTNYSLSDGDDLQSLVFAVGKNHNFENLRDWFQAIYEVLLGASQGPRFGGFISLYGVDETIELINQGLNGELIN
;
A
#
# COMPACT_ATOMS: atom_id res chain seq x y z
N SER A 1 -0.69 -14.10 29.84
CA SER A 1 0.34 -13.08 29.85
C SER A 1 -0.26 -11.70 29.58
N ASN A 2 0.46 -10.65 29.93
CA ASN A 2 0.03 -9.27 29.73
C ASN A 2 -0.23 -8.97 28.23
N LEU A 3 0.59 -9.52 27.36
CA LEU A 3 0.43 -9.35 25.91
C LEU A 3 -0.92 -9.88 25.43
N HIS A 4 -1.28 -11.10 25.81
CA HIS A 4 -2.53 -11.72 25.40
C HIS A 4 -3.75 -10.94 25.94
N GLU A 5 -3.71 -10.54 27.21
CA GLU A 5 -4.79 -9.75 27.82
C GLU A 5 -4.98 -8.41 27.13
N GLU A 6 -3.90 -7.69 26.86
CA GLU A 6 -3.95 -6.41 26.16
C GLU A 6 -4.39 -6.57 24.70
N ALA A 7 -3.95 -7.64 24.03
CA ALA A 7 -4.36 -7.95 22.66
C ALA A 7 -5.87 -8.17 22.53
N LEU A 8 -6.47 -8.86 23.51
CA LEU A 8 -7.92 -9.07 23.54
C LEU A 8 -8.72 -7.78 23.67
N LYS A 9 -8.12 -6.71 24.16
CA LYS A 9 -8.76 -5.41 24.38
C LYS A 9 -8.34 -4.35 23.37
N SER A 10 -7.30 -4.62 22.58
CA SER A 10 -6.71 -3.62 21.69
C SER A 10 -7.72 -3.12 20.67
N LYS A 11 -7.74 -1.81 20.44
CA LYS A 11 -8.60 -1.16 19.46
C LYS A 11 -7.93 -1.02 18.09
N ALA A 12 -6.69 -1.49 17.93
CA ALA A 12 -6.05 -1.53 16.63
C ALA A 12 -6.90 -2.36 15.68
N TRP A 13 -7.10 -1.89 14.45
CA TRP A 13 -8.06 -2.56 13.55
C TRP A 13 -7.71 -4.02 13.26
N PRO A 14 -6.42 -4.47 13.18
CA PRO A 14 -6.17 -5.90 12.99
C PRO A 14 -6.71 -6.75 14.12
N PHE A 15 -6.60 -6.29 15.37
CA PHE A 15 -7.18 -7.01 16.52
C PHE A 15 -8.70 -6.98 16.53
N ASP A 16 -9.28 -5.85 16.13
CA ASP A 16 -10.74 -5.72 16.05
C ASP A 16 -11.32 -6.72 15.05
N GLU A 17 -10.71 -6.81 13.87
CA GLU A 17 -11.11 -7.78 12.84
C GLU A 17 -10.82 -9.23 13.26
N ALA A 18 -9.70 -9.47 13.94
CA ALA A 18 -9.36 -10.79 14.48
C ALA A 18 -10.40 -11.28 15.49
N ARG A 19 -10.88 -10.40 16.36
CA ARG A 19 -11.96 -10.75 17.31
C ARG A 19 -13.25 -11.14 16.62
N LYS A 20 -13.59 -10.51 15.50
CA LYS A 20 -14.77 -10.89 14.70
C LYS A 20 -14.65 -12.31 14.15
N VAL A 21 -13.45 -12.69 13.69
CA VAL A 21 -13.20 -14.07 13.22
C VAL A 21 -13.35 -15.06 14.38
N LEU A 22 -12.76 -14.74 15.53
CA LEU A 22 -12.84 -15.60 16.71
C LEU A 22 -14.28 -15.78 17.19
N LYS A 23 -15.08 -14.71 17.18
CA LYS A 23 -16.51 -14.74 17.53
C LYS A 23 -17.30 -15.60 16.55
N ARG A 24 -17.04 -15.47 15.25
CA ARG A 24 -17.67 -16.31 14.22
C ARG A 24 -17.42 -17.80 14.48
N LEU A 25 -16.21 -18.14 14.89
CA LEU A 25 -15.81 -19.51 15.20
C LEU A 25 -16.29 -19.97 16.57
N LYS A 26 -16.91 -19.10 17.37
CA LYS A 26 -17.33 -19.37 18.77
C LYS A 26 -16.17 -19.86 19.62
N GLY A 27 -14.96 -19.36 19.33
CA GLY A 27 -13.73 -19.72 20.04
C GLY A 27 -13.22 -21.12 19.76
N LYS A 28 -13.74 -21.81 18.76
CA LYS A 28 -13.37 -23.21 18.45
C LYS A 28 -12.57 -23.32 17.16
N LEU A 29 -11.54 -24.16 17.19
CA LEU A 29 -10.77 -24.50 16.01
C LEU A 29 -11.65 -25.27 15.01
N PRO A 30 -11.69 -24.87 13.72
CA PRO A 30 -12.39 -25.63 12.69
C PRO A 30 -11.90 -27.07 12.56
N GLU A 31 -12.78 -27.98 12.09
CA GLU A 31 -12.43 -29.40 11.91
C GLU A 31 -11.24 -29.62 10.96
N LYS A 32 -11.08 -28.72 9.96
CA LYS A 32 -9.94 -28.81 9.03
C LYS A 32 -8.57 -28.57 9.71
N GLY A 33 -8.56 -28.14 10.97
CA GLY A 33 -7.35 -28.00 11.77
C GLY A 33 -6.65 -26.65 11.68
N TYR A 34 -7.19 -25.71 10.96
CA TYR A 34 -6.66 -24.35 10.82
C TYR A 34 -7.76 -23.36 10.45
N VAL A 35 -7.48 -22.08 10.66
CA VAL A 35 -8.36 -20.98 10.26
C VAL A 35 -7.83 -20.41 8.95
N LEU A 36 -8.69 -20.30 7.94
CA LEU A 36 -8.32 -19.94 6.59
C LEU A 36 -8.65 -18.48 6.28
N PHE A 37 -7.60 -17.72 5.95
CA PHE A 37 -7.66 -16.34 5.49
C PHE A 37 -7.39 -16.34 3.99
N GLU A 38 -8.36 -15.88 3.19
CA GLU A 38 -8.26 -15.91 1.73
C GLU A 38 -8.14 -14.51 1.15
N THR A 39 -7.28 -14.39 0.15
CA THR A 39 -7.17 -13.25 -0.75
C THR A 39 -7.38 -13.71 -2.19
N GLY A 40 -7.90 -12.84 -3.05
CA GLY A 40 -8.15 -13.15 -4.44
C GLY A 40 -7.17 -12.45 -5.38
N TYR A 41 -6.91 -13.07 -6.52
CA TYR A 41 -6.08 -12.50 -7.58
C TYR A 41 -6.63 -12.86 -8.95
N GLY A 42 -6.82 -11.85 -9.79
CA GLY A 42 -7.20 -12.04 -11.19
C GLY A 42 -5.98 -11.93 -12.09
N PRO A 43 -5.51 -13.03 -12.71
CA PRO A 43 -4.28 -13.05 -13.49
C PRO A 43 -4.45 -12.55 -14.92
N SER A 44 -5.36 -11.61 -15.15
CA SER A 44 -5.51 -10.91 -16.42
C SER A 44 -4.46 -9.82 -16.63
N GLY A 45 -3.62 -9.56 -15.63
CA GLY A 45 -2.52 -8.62 -15.65
C GLY A 45 -1.53 -8.87 -14.53
N LEU A 46 -0.45 -8.10 -14.50
CA LEU A 46 0.59 -8.21 -13.47
C LEU A 46 0.05 -7.78 -12.10
N PRO A 47 0.63 -8.29 -10.99
CA PRO A 47 0.30 -7.82 -9.65
C PRO A 47 0.54 -6.32 -9.51
N HIS A 48 -0.33 -5.66 -8.75
CA HIS A 48 -0.23 -4.22 -8.53
C HIS A 48 -0.32 -3.89 -7.03
N ILE A 49 -0.30 -2.59 -6.73
CA ILE A 49 -0.26 -2.10 -5.35
C ILE A 49 -1.48 -2.56 -4.53
N GLY A 50 -2.64 -2.71 -5.19
CA GLY A 50 -3.83 -3.26 -4.54
C GLY A 50 -3.66 -4.71 -4.09
N THR A 51 -2.97 -5.51 -4.88
CA THR A 51 -2.62 -6.89 -4.54
C THR A 51 -1.75 -6.93 -3.29
N PHE A 52 -0.73 -6.08 -3.23
CA PHE A 52 0.11 -5.95 -2.04
C PHE A 52 -0.71 -5.57 -0.81
N GLY A 53 -1.55 -4.55 -0.93
CA GLY A 53 -2.37 -4.08 0.18
C GLY A 53 -3.30 -5.14 0.73
N GLU A 54 -3.90 -5.92 -0.15
CA GLU A 54 -4.82 -7.00 0.24
C GLU A 54 -4.09 -8.08 1.02
N VAL A 55 -2.95 -8.56 0.53
CA VAL A 55 -2.17 -9.60 1.22
C VAL A 55 -1.55 -9.06 2.51
N ALA A 56 -0.97 -7.86 2.48
CA ALA A 56 -0.34 -7.26 3.65
C ALA A 56 -1.34 -7.07 4.80
N ARG A 57 -2.51 -6.51 4.50
CA ARG A 57 -3.57 -6.30 5.50
C ARG A 57 -4.12 -7.62 6.03
N THR A 58 -4.32 -8.60 5.17
CA THR A 58 -4.77 -9.94 5.59
C THR A 58 -3.74 -10.59 6.51
N ALA A 59 -2.45 -10.48 6.20
CA ALA A 59 -1.38 -11.00 7.05
C ALA A 59 -1.37 -10.34 8.44
N MET A 60 -1.69 -9.04 8.52
CA MET A 60 -1.80 -8.32 9.79
C MET A 60 -2.94 -8.86 10.64
N ILE A 61 -4.11 -9.11 10.04
CA ILE A 61 -5.27 -9.69 10.74
C ILE A 61 -4.96 -11.12 11.16
N GLN A 62 -4.35 -11.91 10.29
CA GLN A 62 -3.93 -13.29 10.57
C GLN A 62 -3.01 -13.34 11.78
N ASN A 63 -1.99 -12.50 11.83
CA ASN A 63 -1.08 -12.43 12.97
C ASN A 63 -1.81 -12.03 14.25
N ALA A 64 -2.66 -11.01 14.18
CA ALA A 64 -3.48 -10.58 15.33
C ALA A 64 -4.36 -11.74 15.83
N PHE A 65 -4.95 -12.49 14.91
CA PHE A 65 -5.78 -13.65 15.24
C PHE A 65 -4.97 -14.75 15.93
N GLU A 66 -3.78 -15.05 15.45
CA GLU A 66 -2.90 -16.02 16.09
C GLU A 66 -2.55 -15.59 17.52
N VAL A 67 -2.31 -14.29 17.73
CA VAL A 67 -1.97 -13.75 19.06
C VAL A 67 -3.14 -13.92 20.03
N ILE A 68 -4.38 -13.64 19.62
CA ILE A 68 -5.54 -13.72 20.53
C ILE A 68 -6.11 -15.11 20.68
N SER A 69 -5.91 -16.00 19.71
CA SER A 69 -6.55 -17.34 19.70
C SER A 69 -5.58 -18.48 19.99
N GLY A 70 -4.32 -18.36 19.61
CA GLY A 70 -3.36 -19.46 19.63
C GLY A 70 -3.65 -20.54 18.58
N MET A 71 -4.59 -20.33 17.68
CA MET A 71 -4.96 -21.31 16.66
C MET A 71 -4.04 -21.28 15.45
N PRO A 72 -3.78 -22.45 14.82
CA PRO A 72 -3.08 -22.48 13.53
C PRO A 72 -3.89 -21.75 12.45
N THR A 73 -3.20 -21.06 11.55
CA THR A 73 -3.82 -20.33 10.44
C THR A 73 -3.13 -20.62 9.13
N LYS A 74 -3.84 -20.37 8.04
CA LYS A 74 -3.27 -20.32 6.68
C LYS A 74 -3.76 -19.05 5.99
N LEU A 75 -2.88 -18.44 5.20
CA LEU A 75 -3.22 -17.38 4.27
C LEU A 75 -3.12 -17.96 2.86
N VAL A 76 -4.20 -17.85 2.10
CA VAL A 76 -4.25 -18.35 0.73
C VAL A 76 -4.40 -17.17 -0.23
N SER A 77 -3.59 -17.19 -1.29
CA SER A 77 -3.80 -16.34 -2.45
C SER A 77 -4.42 -17.22 -3.54
N PHE A 78 -5.67 -16.94 -3.87
CA PHE A 78 -6.44 -17.72 -4.83
C PHE A 78 -6.49 -17.01 -6.18
N SER A 79 -5.96 -17.65 -7.23
CA SER A 79 -5.92 -17.10 -8.58
C SER A 79 -7.12 -17.55 -9.40
N ASP A 80 -7.84 -16.59 -9.96
CA ASP A 80 -8.97 -16.82 -10.88
C ASP A 80 -8.49 -17.09 -12.31
N ASP A 81 -7.55 -18.00 -12.48
CA ASP A 81 -6.87 -18.29 -13.74
C ASP A 81 -7.70 -19.09 -14.75
N LEU A 82 -8.88 -19.56 -14.35
CA LEU A 82 -9.83 -20.21 -15.25
C LEU A 82 -10.76 -19.19 -15.94
N ASP A 83 -10.72 -17.94 -15.54
CA ASP A 83 -11.50 -16.89 -16.18
C ASP A 83 -11.11 -16.74 -17.65
N GLY A 84 -12.12 -16.49 -18.51
CA GLY A 84 -11.88 -16.20 -19.91
C GLY A 84 -11.19 -14.85 -20.11
N MET A 85 -10.26 -14.79 -21.04
CA MET A 85 -9.62 -13.52 -21.41
C MET A 85 -10.60 -12.65 -22.19
N ARG A 86 -11.12 -11.59 -21.55
CA ARG A 86 -12.13 -10.70 -22.15
C ARG A 86 -11.57 -9.77 -23.21
N LYS A 87 -10.35 -9.29 -23.00
CA LYS A 87 -9.63 -8.40 -23.91
C LYS A 87 -8.14 -8.64 -23.81
N VAL A 88 -7.41 -8.30 -24.87
CA VAL A 88 -5.96 -8.38 -24.87
C VAL A 88 -5.40 -7.17 -24.11
N PRO A 89 -4.54 -7.36 -23.09
CA PRO A 89 -3.89 -6.24 -22.40
C PRO A 89 -3.04 -5.40 -23.35
N GLY A 90 -3.03 -4.08 -23.12
CA GLY A 90 -2.28 -3.14 -23.96
C GLY A 90 -0.77 -3.10 -23.70
N ASN A 91 -0.31 -3.72 -22.60
CA ASN A 91 1.07 -3.64 -22.14
C ASN A 91 1.86 -4.96 -22.30
N VAL A 92 1.42 -5.84 -23.18
CA VAL A 92 2.08 -7.13 -23.44
C VAL A 92 2.58 -7.20 -24.89
N PRO A 93 3.63 -8.00 -25.18
CA PRO A 93 4.06 -8.27 -26.56
C PRO A 93 3.08 -9.21 -27.25
N ASN A 94 3.23 -9.36 -28.57
CA ASN A 94 2.46 -10.34 -29.36
C ASN A 94 0.94 -10.24 -29.20
N GLN A 95 0.44 -9.02 -29.12
CA GLN A 95 -1.01 -8.75 -28.92
C GLN A 95 -1.87 -9.33 -30.04
N GLU A 96 -1.38 -9.30 -31.28
CA GLU A 96 -2.10 -9.81 -32.45
C GLU A 96 -2.36 -11.31 -32.32
N MET A 97 -1.36 -12.09 -31.89
CA MET A 97 -1.52 -13.51 -31.61
C MET A 97 -2.58 -13.76 -30.54
N MET A 98 -2.61 -12.94 -29.50
CA MET A 98 -3.55 -13.13 -28.39
C MET A 98 -5.01 -12.90 -28.78
N GLN A 99 -5.29 -12.15 -29.85
CA GLN A 99 -6.66 -11.92 -30.31
C GLN A 99 -7.40 -13.20 -30.68
N ASP A 100 -6.66 -14.22 -31.13
CA ASP A 100 -7.24 -15.52 -31.50
C ASP A 100 -7.68 -16.33 -30.28
N PHE A 101 -7.30 -15.90 -29.06
CA PHE A 101 -7.57 -16.62 -27.82
C PHE A 101 -8.56 -15.89 -26.91
N LEU A 102 -9.27 -14.90 -27.42
CA LEU A 102 -10.30 -14.19 -26.62
C LEU A 102 -11.33 -15.18 -26.08
N GLN A 103 -11.76 -14.98 -24.82
CA GLN A 103 -12.71 -15.79 -24.08
C GLN A 103 -12.21 -17.20 -23.71
N LYS A 104 -10.99 -17.58 -24.08
CA LYS A 104 -10.40 -18.82 -23.55
C LYS A 104 -9.91 -18.58 -22.12
N PRO A 105 -9.95 -19.62 -21.28
CA PRO A 105 -9.37 -19.53 -19.93
C PRO A 105 -7.94 -18.99 -19.99
N LEU A 106 -7.58 -18.16 -19.03
CA LEU A 106 -6.25 -17.54 -19.00
C LEU A 106 -5.12 -18.57 -19.00
N THR A 107 -5.36 -19.76 -18.43
CA THR A 107 -4.43 -20.89 -18.46
C THR A 107 -4.37 -21.62 -19.80
N ASP A 108 -5.26 -21.32 -20.74
CA ASP A 108 -5.26 -21.84 -22.11
C ASP A 108 -4.85 -20.80 -23.15
N VAL A 109 -4.51 -19.58 -22.72
CA VAL A 109 -3.98 -18.53 -23.58
C VAL A 109 -2.47 -18.65 -23.61
N PRO A 110 -1.82 -18.75 -24.80
CA PRO A 110 -0.35 -18.78 -24.88
C PRO A 110 0.27 -17.56 -24.21
N ASP A 111 1.40 -17.76 -23.54
CA ASP A 111 2.13 -16.67 -22.91
C ASP A 111 2.73 -15.75 -23.97
N PRO A 112 2.31 -14.47 -24.04
CA PRO A 112 2.84 -13.54 -25.04
C PRO A 112 4.33 -13.24 -24.83
N PHE A 113 4.85 -13.47 -23.62
CA PHE A 113 6.27 -13.32 -23.31
C PHE A 113 7.09 -14.56 -23.65
N GLY A 114 6.46 -15.70 -23.91
CA GLY A 114 7.13 -16.94 -24.30
C GLY A 114 7.93 -17.62 -23.19
N THR A 115 7.69 -17.30 -21.93
CA THR A 115 8.49 -17.78 -20.79
C THR A 115 7.77 -18.82 -19.93
N HIS A 116 6.46 -18.94 -20.05
CA HIS A 116 5.63 -19.84 -19.24
C HIS A 116 4.64 -20.59 -20.14
N ASP A 117 4.02 -21.64 -19.61
CA ASP A 117 3.09 -22.49 -20.35
C ASP A 117 1.85 -21.76 -20.85
N SER A 118 1.46 -20.69 -20.17
CA SER A 118 0.29 -19.89 -20.52
C SER A 118 0.41 -18.47 -19.97
N PHE A 119 -0.47 -17.58 -20.43
CA PHE A 119 -0.57 -16.22 -19.89
C PHE A 119 -0.98 -16.25 -18.42
N GLY A 120 -1.94 -17.10 -18.05
CA GLY A 120 -2.30 -17.29 -16.65
C GLY A 120 -1.13 -17.77 -15.81
N ALA A 121 -0.37 -18.75 -16.28
CA ALA A 121 0.82 -19.25 -15.60
C ALA A 121 1.89 -18.18 -15.44
N HIS A 122 2.10 -17.33 -16.46
CA HIS A 122 3.03 -16.21 -16.40
C HIS A 122 2.65 -15.26 -15.25
N ASN A 123 1.41 -14.81 -15.22
CA ASN A 123 0.95 -13.86 -14.20
C ASN A 123 0.91 -14.47 -12.80
N ASN A 124 0.56 -15.74 -12.68
CA ASN A 124 0.64 -16.48 -11.42
C ASN A 124 2.08 -16.54 -10.90
N ALA A 125 3.05 -16.81 -11.77
CA ALA A 125 4.46 -16.83 -11.39
C ALA A 125 4.95 -15.46 -10.94
N MET A 126 4.49 -14.39 -11.59
CA MET A 126 4.81 -13.01 -11.16
C MET A 126 4.21 -12.70 -9.80
N LEU A 127 2.98 -13.15 -9.53
CA LEU A 127 2.36 -12.99 -8.21
C LEU A 127 3.19 -13.69 -7.13
N CYS A 128 3.55 -14.94 -7.33
CA CYS A 128 4.33 -15.71 -6.35
C CYS A 128 5.70 -15.06 -6.12
N ARG A 129 6.40 -14.67 -7.17
CA ARG A 129 7.68 -13.96 -7.06
C ARG A 129 7.53 -12.67 -6.25
N PHE A 130 6.48 -11.93 -6.53
CA PHE A 130 6.15 -10.69 -5.84
C PHE A 130 5.91 -10.93 -4.34
N LEU A 131 5.06 -11.89 -4.00
CA LEU A 131 4.77 -12.21 -2.60
C LEU A 131 6.00 -12.75 -1.88
N ASP A 132 6.82 -13.56 -2.55
CA ASP A 132 8.07 -14.10 -1.99
C ASP A 132 9.09 -12.98 -1.72
N THR A 133 9.20 -12.00 -2.61
CA THR A 133 10.10 -10.86 -2.47
C THR A 133 9.80 -10.07 -1.20
N PHE A 134 8.52 -9.93 -0.83
CA PHE A 134 8.12 -9.25 0.39
C PHE A 134 8.13 -10.15 1.62
N GLY A 135 8.48 -11.42 1.47
CA GLY A 135 8.56 -12.35 2.59
C GLY A 135 7.22 -12.80 3.16
N PHE A 136 6.15 -12.71 2.39
CA PHE A 136 4.86 -13.21 2.84
C PHE A 136 4.85 -14.74 2.91
N GLU A 137 4.25 -15.27 3.97
CA GLU A 137 3.95 -16.70 4.10
C GLU A 137 2.54 -16.92 3.60
N TYR A 138 2.39 -17.73 2.55
CA TYR A 138 1.11 -17.97 1.89
C TYR A 138 1.11 -19.29 1.16
N ASP A 139 -0.09 -19.83 0.92
CA ASP A 139 -0.31 -20.91 -0.04
C ASP A 139 -0.92 -20.32 -1.30
N PHE A 140 -0.48 -20.79 -2.45
CA PHE A 140 -1.02 -20.39 -3.75
C PHE A 140 -1.99 -21.44 -4.25
N TYR A 141 -3.23 -21.04 -4.61
CA TYR A 141 -4.24 -21.93 -5.18
C TYR A 141 -4.67 -21.41 -6.56
N SER A 142 -4.76 -22.35 -7.50
CA SER A 142 -5.21 -22.10 -8.87
C SER A 142 -6.65 -22.57 -9.06
N SER A 143 -7.53 -21.70 -9.54
CA SER A 143 -8.91 -22.03 -9.87
C SER A 143 -8.95 -23.15 -10.92
N THR A 144 -8.12 -23.04 -11.97
CA THR A 144 -8.03 -24.07 -13.02
C THR A 144 -7.72 -25.44 -12.41
N GLU A 145 -6.75 -25.50 -11.51
CA GLU A 145 -6.36 -26.74 -10.85
C GLU A 145 -7.49 -27.31 -10.00
N TYR A 146 -8.15 -26.49 -9.22
CA TYR A 146 -9.26 -26.92 -8.35
C TYR A 146 -10.45 -27.45 -9.16
N TYR A 147 -10.78 -26.81 -10.27
CA TYR A 147 -11.83 -27.29 -11.16
C TYR A 147 -11.42 -28.57 -11.88
N ARG A 148 -10.25 -28.61 -12.47
CA ARG A 148 -9.79 -29.71 -13.33
C ARG A 148 -9.37 -30.96 -12.55
N SER A 149 -8.84 -30.80 -11.35
CA SER A 149 -8.43 -31.93 -10.51
C SER A 149 -9.60 -32.66 -9.86
N GLY A 150 -10.78 -32.08 -9.89
CA GLY A 150 -11.94 -32.60 -9.19
C GLY A 150 -12.09 -32.10 -7.75
N ALA A 151 -11.20 -31.22 -7.29
CA ALA A 151 -11.29 -30.68 -5.92
C ALA A 151 -12.59 -29.90 -5.66
N PHE A 152 -13.17 -29.29 -6.70
CA PHE A 152 -14.46 -28.60 -6.62
C PHE A 152 -15.66 -29.44 -7.04
N ASP A 153 -15.47 -30.70 -7.42
CA ASP A 153 -16.58 -31.53 -7.95
C ASP A 153 -17.74 -31.60 -6.97
N LYS A 154 -17.48 -31.83 -5.69
CA LYS A 154 -18.53 -31.94 -4.66
C LYS A 154 -19.38 -30.66 -4.58
N VAL A 155 -18.76 -29.50 -4.55
CA VAL A 155 -19.50 -28.23 -4.46
C VAL A 155 -20.22 -27.91 -5.77
N LEU A 156 -19.66 -28.30 -6.92
CA LEU A 156 -20.32 -28.10 -8.21
C LEU A 156 -21.54 -28.99 -8.37
N LEU A 157 -21.47 -30.26 -7.94
CA LEU A 157 -22.64 -31.16 -7.92
C LEU A 157 -23.72 -30.62 -6.98
N ARG A 158 -23.32 -30.07 -5.86
CA ARG A 158 -24.28 -29.42 -4.95
C ARG A 158 -24.91 -28.17 -5.58
N ALA A 159 -24.15 -27.40 -6.35
CA ALA A 159 -24.68 -26.27 -7.11
C ALA A 159 -25.70 -26.69 -8.15
N VAL A 160 -25.56 -27.88 -8.75
CA VAL A 160 -26.59 -28.45 -9.63
C VAL A 160 -27.85 -28.79 -8.84
N GLU A 161 -27.71 -29.46 -7.68
CA GLU A 161 -28.86 -29.79 -6.82
C GLU A 161 -29.61 -28.53 -6.38
N LYS A 162 -28.87 -27.46 -6.07
CA LYS A 162 -29.39 -26.20 -5.58
C LYS A 162 -29.56 -25.13 -6.66
N TYR A 163 -29.56 -25.56 -7.92
CA TYR A 163 -29.60 -24.66 -9.08
C TYR A 163 -30.72 -23.64 -8.99
N ASP A 164 -31.95 -24.10 -8.71
CA ASP A 164 -33.10 -23.21 -8.69
C ASP A 164 -33.02 -22.18 -7.57
N GLU A 165 -32.52 -22.56 -6.39
CA GLU A 165 -32.34 -21.67 -5.26
C GLU A 165 -31.29 -20.61 -5.53
N ILE A 166 -30.14 -21.01 -6.12
CA ILE A 166 -29.06 -20.09 -6.46
C ILE A 166 -29.50 -19.16 -7.59
N MET A 167 -30.20 -19.67 -8.60
CA MET A 167 -30.73 -18.85 -9.69
C MET A 167 -31.70 -17.81 -9.18
N GLU A 168 -32.58 -18.14 -8.23
CA GLU A 168 -33.52 -17.20 -7.62
C GLU A 168 -32.74 -16.04 -6.96
N VAL A 169 -31.70 -16.32 -6.20
CA VAL A 169 -30.86 -15.31 -5.57
C VAL A 169 -30.22 -14.40 -6.63
N MET A 170 -29.68 -14.99 -7.70
CA MET A 170 -29.00 -14.24 -8.74
C MET A 170 -29.97 -13.39 -9.58
N LEU A 171 -31.08 -13.96 -10.00
CA LEU A 171 -32.05 -13.28 -10.85
C LEU A 171 -32.68 -12.07 -10.15
N ALA A 172 -32.87 -12.12 -8.83
CA ALA A 172 -33.38 -10.99 -8.05
C ALA A 172 -32.42 -9.75 -8.13
N SER A 173 -31.16 -9.95 -8.41
CA SER A 173 -30.15 -8.89 -8.51
C SER A 173 -29.93 -8.38 -9.94
N LEU A 174 -30.59 -8.99 -10.94
CA LEU A 174 -30.36 -8.71 -12.35
C LEU A 174 -31.55 -7.96 -12.99
N ARG A 175 -31.23 -7.15 -14.01
CA ARG A 175 -32.24 -6.50 -14.84
C ARG A 175 -32.99 -7.56 -15.66
N GLU A 176 -34.24 -7.30 -15.96
CA GLU A 176 -35.11 -8.23 -16.68
C GLU A 176 -34.52 -8.78 -17.98
N GLU A 177 -33.82 -7.92 -18.76
CA GLU A 177 -33.16 -8.34 -19.99
C GLU A 177 -32.08 -9.38 -19.77
N ARG A 178 -31.28 -9.24 -18.70
CA ARG A 178 -30.20 -10.17 -18.38
C ARG A 178 -30.70 -11.47 -17.76
N GLN A 179 -31.89 -11.48 -17.16
CA GLN A 179 -32.46 -12.67 -16.55
C GLN A 179 -32.69 -13.79 -17.56
N LYS A 180 -33.02 -13.43 -18.80
CA LYS A 180 -33.35 -14.42 -19.84
C LYS A 180 -32.11 -15.20 -20.33
N SER A 181 -30.94 -14.58 -20.31
CA SER A 181 -29.71 -15.18 -20.81
C SER A 181 -28.75 -15.64 -19.70
N TYR A 182 -29.10 -15.39 -18.44
CA TYR A 182 -28.21 -15.68 -17.33
C TYR A 182 -28.21 -17.16 -16.95
N SER A 183 -27.03 -17.68 -16.61
CA SER A 183 -26.83 -18.95 -15.94
C SER A 183 -25.73 -18.83 -14.91
N ILE A 184 -25.85 -19.56 -13.80
CA ILE A 184 -24.77 -19.68 -12.81
C ILE A 184 -23.60 -20.49 -13.38
N PHE A 185 -23.86 -21.35 -14.36
CA PHE A 185 -22.84 -22.16 -15.01
C PHE A 185 -22.37 -21.51 -16.31
N LEU A 186 -21.05 -21.49 -16.49
CA LEU A 186 -20.37 -21.05 -17.72
C LEU A 186 -19.69 -22.27 -18.33
N PRO A 187 -20.30 -22.89 -19.35
CA PRO A 187 -19.64 -24.02 -20.02
C PRO A 187 -18.44 -23.56 -20.80
N ILE A 188 -17.42 -24.42 -20.88
CA ILE A 188 -16.27 -24.23 -21.75
C ILE A 188 -16.53 -25.06 -23.00
N SER A 189 -16.65 -24.40 -24.16
CA SER A 189 -16.98 -25.11 -25.40
C SER A 189 -15.98 -26.21 -25.68
N PRO A 190 -16.44 -27.47 -25.87
CA PRO A 190 -15.53 -28.58 -26.22
C PRO A 190 -14.93 -28.41 -27.61
N LYS A 191 -15.52 -27.55 -28.45
CA LYS A 191 -15.03 -27.32 -29.84
C LYS A 191 -14.04 -26.16 -29.90
N THR A 192 -14.32 -25.06 -29.20
CA THR A 192 -13.51 -23.81 -29.29
C THR A 192 -12.63 -23.58 -28.07
N GLY A 193 -12.94 -24.20 -26.93
CA GLY A 193 -12.25 -23.93 -25.66
C GLY A 193 -12.63 -22.62 -25.01
N ARG A 194 -13.62 -21.93 -25.55
CA ARG A 194 -14.07 -20.62 -25.03
C ARG A 194 -15.05 -20.78 -23.88
N VAL A 195 -14.97 -19.89 -22.92
CA VAL A 195 -15.93 -19.76 -21.82
C VAL A 195 -17.18 -19.07 -22.36
N LEU A 196 -18.33 -19.73 -22.25
CA LEU A 196 -19.58 -19.27 -22.86
C LEU A 196 -20.56 -18.68 -21.83
N TYR A 197 -21.16 -17.56 -22.19
CA TYR A 197 -22.19 -16.88 -21.42
C TYR A 197 -23.54 -17.10 -22.08
N VAL A 198 -24.07 -18.32 -21.92
CA VAL A 198 -25.30 -18.76 -22.58
C VAL A 198 -26.28 -19.29 -21.53
N PRO A 199 -27.61 -19.21 -21.77
CA PRO A 199 -28.58 -19.82 -20.87
C PRO A 199 -28.51 -21.34 -20.95
N MET A 200 -28.91 -22.02 -19.88
CA MET A 200 -29.05 -23.48 -19.86
C MET A 200 -30.39 -23.88 -20.46
N LYS A 201 -30.37 -24.84 -21.36
CA LYS A 201 -31.58 -25.45 -21.89
C LYS A 201 -32.20 -26.42 -20.87
N SER A 202 -31.32 -27.14 -20.18
CA SER A 202 -31.75 -28.02 -19.09
C SER A 202 -30.59 -28.27 -18.11
N VAL A 203 -30.94 -28.62 -16.90
CA VAL A 203 -30.02 -28.98 -15.82
C VAL A 203 -30.50 -30.32 -15.27
N ASN A 204 -29.64 -31.35 -15.32
CA ASN A 204 -29.96 -32.68 -14.81
C ASN A 204 -29.33 -32.83 -13.42
N LYS A 205 -30.20 -32.79 -12.40
CA LYS A 205 -29.78 -32.86 -10.99
C LYS A 205 -29.30 -34.25 -10.59
N VAL A 206 -29.72 -35.29 -11.30
CA VAL A 206 -29.34 -36.68 -11.02
C VAL A 206 -27.93 -36.95 -11.60
N ASP A 207 -27.71 -36.57 -12.86
CA ASP A 207 -26.48 -36.87 -13.56
C ASP A 207 -25.37 -35.80 -13.32
N GLY A 208 -25.73 -34.64 -12.78
CA GLY A 208 -24.80 -33.55 -12.59
C GLY A 208 -24.35 -32.93 -13.91
N THR A 209 -25.27 -32.83 -14.88
CA THR A 209 -24.96 -32.31 -16.22
C THR A 209 -25.81 -31.09 -16.54
N ILE A 210 -25.28 -30.30 -17.50
CA ILE A 210 -25.98 -29.15 -18.09
C ILE A 210 -26.05 -29.31 -19.60
N THR A 211 -27.13 -28.80 -20.20
CA THR A 211 -27.32 -28.77 -21.64
C THR A 211 -27.50 -27.35 -22.12
N PHE A 212 -26.79 -26.98 -23.16
CA PHE A 212 -26.77 -25.63 -23.71
C PHE A 212 -26.53 -25.66 -25.22
N ASP A 213 -26.73 -24.56 -25.90
CA ASP A 213 -26.34 -24.40 -27.28
C ASP A 213 -24.92 -23.87 -27.38
N ASP A 214 -24.02 -24.63 -28.05
CA ASP A 214 -22.66 -24.19 -28.32
C ASP A 214 -22.64 -23.05 -29.35
N GLU A 215 -21.49 -22.45 -29.57
CA GLU A 215 -21.32 -21.27 -30.45
C GLU A 215 -21.83 -21.55 -31.87
N ASP A 216 -21.69 -22.77 -32.35
CA ASP A 216 -22.15 -23.20 -33.67
C ASP A 216 -23.63 -23.64 -33.69
N GLY A 217 -24.34 -23.47 -32.59
CA GLY A 217 -25.74 -23.89 -32.47
C GLY A 217 -25.97 -25.36 -32.12
N THR A 218 -24.91 -26.14 -31.95
CA THR A 218 -25.00 -27.55 -31.59
C THR A 218 -25.46 -27.69 -30.11
N GLU A 219 -26.52 -28.42 -29.87
CA GLU A 219 -26.95 -28.77 -28.54
C GLU A 219 -25.88 -29.67 -27.88
N THR A 220 -25.36 -29.24 -26.72
CA THR A 220 -24.22 -29.86 -26.06
C THR A 220 -24.54 -30.12 -24.60
N THR A 221 -24.22 -31.31 -24.11
CA THR A 221 -24.37 -31.71 -22.72
C THR A 221 -22.99 -31.98 -22.12
N LEU A 222 -22.71 -31.31 -20.98
CA LEU A 222 -21.45 -31.49 -20.26
C LEU A 222 -21.70 -31.80 -18.79
N SER A 223 -20.82 -32.62 -18.21
CA SER A 223 -20.75 -32.73 -16.74
C SER A 223 -20.25 -31.43 -16.16
N VAL A 224 -20.80 -31.00 -15.02
CA VAL A 224 -20.32 -29.82 -14.30
C VAL A 224 -18.96 -30.06 -13.63
N THR A 225 -18.55 -31.33 -13.53
CA THR A 225 -17.28 -31.73 -12.93
C THR A 225 -16.16 -31.79 -13.95
N GLY A 226 -14.90 -31.93 -13.48
CA GLY A 226 -13.75 -32.19 -14.33
C GLY A 226 -13.23 -30.99 -15.11
N GLY A 227 -13.67 -29.78 -14.80
CA GLY A 227 -13.15 -28.55 -15.43
C GLY A 227 -13.79 -28.20 -16.77
N ASN A 228 -14.90 -28.85 -17.14
CA ASN A 228 -15.65 -28.53 -18.36
C ASN A 228 -16.58 -27.33 -18.21
N VAL A 229 -16.88 -26.97 -16.98
CA VAL A 229 -17.83 -25.92 -16.62
C VAL A 229 -17.27 -25.16 -15.43
N LYS A 230 -17.35 -23.85 -15.48
CA LYS A 230 -17.05 -23.00 -14.32
C LYS A 230 -18.29 -22.25 -13.87
N LEU A 231 -18.26 -21.69 -12.67
CA LEU A 231 -19.33 -20.84 -12.17
C LEU A 231 -19.11 -19.38 -12.57
N GLN A 232 -20.22 -18.65 -12.72
CA GLN A 232 -20.18 -17.17 -12.75
C GLN A 232 -19.47 -16.65 -11.51
N TRP A 233 -18.85 -15.48 -11.60
CA TRP A 233 -17.99 -14.98 -10.54
C TRP A 233 -18.70 -14.80 -9.18
N LYS A 234 -19.95 -14.37 -9.14
CA LYS A 234 -20.68 -14.25 -7.86
C LYS A 234 -21.00 -15.60 -7.22
N PRO A 235 -21.61 -16.56 -7.93
CA PRO A 235 -21.74 -17.92 -7.40
C PRO A 235 -20.40 -18.59 -7.10
N ASP A 236 -19.36 -18.29 -7.85
CA ASP A 236 -18.03 -18.85 -7.61
C ASP A 236 -17.46 -18.44 -6.26
N PHE A 237 -17.66 -17.20 -5.83
CA PHE A 237 -17.27 -16.76 -4.48
C PHE A 237 -17.92 -17.65 -3.42
N GLY A 238 -19.23 -17.80 -3.48
CA GLY A 238 -19.94 -18.64 -2.51
C GLY A 238 -19.52 -20.11 -2.55
N ALA A 239 -19.29 -20.65 -3.74
CA ALA A 239 -18.85 -22.03 -3.92
C ALA A 239 -17.43 -22.25 -3.39
N ARG A 240 -16.53 -21.33 -3.67
CA ARG A 240 -15.15 -21.37 -3.18
C ARG A 240 -15.12 -21.34 -1.66
N TRP A 241 -15.84 -20.40 -1.08
CA TRP A 241 -15.92 -20.28 0.38
C TRP A 241 -16.48 -21.54 1.04
N SER A 242 -17.49 -22.16 0.41
CA SER A 242 -18.05 -23.41 0.90
C SER A 242 -17.08 -24.58 0.76
N ALA A 243 -16.45 -24.71 -0.41
CA ALA A 243 -15.57 -25.84 -0.70
C ALA A 243 -14.29 -25.82 0.14
N LEU A 244 -13.73 -24.63 0.38
CA LEU A 244 -12.50 -24.46 1.14
C LEU A 244 -12.74 -24.19 2.63
N ASP A 245 -13.99 -24.00 3.03
CA ASP A 245 -14.34 -23.60 4.39
C ASP A 245 -13.57 -22.34 4.81
N VAL A 246 -13.69 -21.28 3.99
CA VAL A 246 -13.01 -20.02 4.22
C VAL A 246 -13.56 -19.32 5.46
N ASP A 247 -12.69 -18.88 6.35
CA ASP A 247 -13.08 -18.22 7.60
C ASP A 247 -13.03 -16.68 7.49
N PHE A 248 -12.20 -16.17 6.60
CA PHE A 248 -12.02 -14.73 6.40
C PHE A 248 -11.70 -14.43 4.94
N GLU A 249 -12.33 -13.40 4.40
CA GLU A 249 -12.06 -12.88 3.04
C GLU A 249 -11.83 -11.38 3.09
N MET A 250 -10.76 -10.92 2.48
CA MET A 250 -10.51 -9.49 2.30
C MET A 250 -10.68 -9.11 0.85
N TYR A 251 -11.42 -8.04 0.59
CA TYR A 251 -11.62 -7.55 -0.76
C TYR A 251 -12.01 -6.07 -0.76
N GLY A 252 -11.95 -5.45 -1.95
CA GLY A 252 -12.23 -4.04 -2.12
C GLY A 252 -13.68 -3.67 -1.84
N LYS A 253 -13.92 -2.44 -1.47
CA LYS A 253 -15.25 -1.92 -1.13
C LYS A 253 -16.25 -2.03 -2.28
N ASP A 254 -15.79 -2.14 -3.53
CA ASP A 254 -16.65 -2.37 -4.69
C ASP A 254 -17.44 -3.68 -4.59
N HIS A 255 -16.98 -4.66 -3.80
CA HIS A 255 -17.75 -5.88 -3.51
C HIS A 255 -18.83 -5.70 -2.45
N SER A 256 -18.83 -4.61 -1.70
CA SER A 256 -19.71 -4.42 -0.53
C SER A 256 -21.19 -4.53 -0.85
N THR A 257 -21.62 -4.13 -2.05
CA THR A 257 -23.00 -4.22 -2.51
C THR A 257 -23.43 -5.65 -2.85
N ASN A 258 -22.48 -6.56 -3.05
CA ASN A 258 -22.72 -7.94 -3.48
C ASN A 258 -22.45 -8.98 -2.41
N THR A 259 -21.86 -8.60 -1.27
CA THR A 259 -21.44 -9.54 -0.22
C THR A 259 -22.59 -10.40 0.26
N HIS A 260 -23.78 -9.83 0.44
CA HIS A 260 -24.96 -10.57 0.89
C HIS A 260 -25.34 -11.70 -0.09
N ILE A 261 -25.07 -11.51 -1.39
CA ILE A 261 -25.30 -12.52 -2.43
C ILE A 261 -24.29 -13.67 -2.25
N TYR A 262 -23.01 -13.35 -2.10
CA TYR A 262 -21.97 -14.36 -1.91
C TYR A 262 -22.22 -15.18 -0.64
N ASP A 263 -22.54 -14.52 0.46
CA ASP A 263 -22.83 -15.16 1.74
C ASP A 263 -24.02 -16.11 1.63
N LYS A 264 -25.09 -15.68 0.98
CA LYS A 264 -26.30 -16.46 0.79
C LYS A 264 -26.03 -17.73 -0.02
N ILE A 265 -25.28 -17.60 -1.11
CA ILE A 265 -24.88 -18.73 -1.95
C ILE A 265 -23.99 -19.69 -1.17
N CYS A 266 -23.04 -19.19 -0.39
CA CYS A 266 -22.19 -20.00 0.47
C CYS A 266 -23.02 -20.86 1.42
N ARG A 267 -24.04 -20.27 2.06
CA ARG A 267 -24.95 -20.99 2.98
C ARG A 267 -25.82 -22.02 2.24
N ILE A 268 -26.33 -21.67 1.07
CA ILE A 268 -27.08 -22.62 0.22
C ILE A 268 -26.19 -23.83 -0.10
N LEU A 269 -24.92 -23.60 -0.35
CA LEU A 269 -23.95 -24.66 -0.66
C LEU A 269 -23.43 -25.38 0.58
N GLY A 270 -23.87 -25.01 1.78
CA GLY A 270 -23.71 -25.83 2.97
C GLY A 270 -22.63 -25.41 3.95
N ALA A 271 -22.08 -24.23 3.81
CA ALA A 271 -21.08 -23.71 4.75
C ALA A 271 -21.51 -22.36 5.34
N PRO A 272 -21.06 -22.03 6.57
CA PRO A 272 -21.23 -20.67 7.08
C PRO A 272 -20.39 -19.69 6.28
N ALA A 273 -20.93 -18.47 6.11
CA ALA A 273 -20.20 -17.42 5.39
C ALA A 273 -18.98 -16.96 6.21
N PRO A 274 -17.89 -16.56 5.54
CA PRO A 274 -16.70 -16.04 6.23
C PRO A 274 -16.95 -14.66 6.80
N SER A 275 -16.07 -14.23 7.71
CA SER A 275 -15.95 -12.83 8.10
C SER A 275 -15.34 -12.05 6.94
N HIS A 276 -15.67 -10.77 6.83
CA HIS A 276 -15.24 -9.91 5.74
C HIS A 276 -14.56 -8.65 6.24
N PHE A 277 -13.63 -8.15 5.47
CA PHE A 277 -13.13 -6.79 5.61
C PHE A 277 -13.07 -6.14 4.23
N PHE A 278 -13.65 -4.93 4.12
CA PHE A 278 -13.62 -4.13 2.90
C PHE A 278 -12.59 -3.02 3.06
N TYR A 279 -11.61 -2.99 2.16
CA TYR A 279 -10.70 -1.85 2.10
C TYR A 279 -11.19 -0.86 1.04
N GLU A 280 -10.97 0.44 1.31
CA GLU A 280 -11.23 1.48 0.34
C GLU A 280 -10.14 1.46 -0.75
N LEU A 281 -10.55 1.89 -1.92
CA LEU A 281 -9.66 1.95 -3.08
C LEU A 281 -8.77 3.20 -3.02
N PHE A 282 -7.61 3.12 -3.64
CA PHE A 282 -6.71 4.25 -3.73
C PHE A 282 -7.12 5.19 -4.86
N LEU A 283 -6.85 6.48 -4.66
CA LEU A 283 -7.09 7.54 -5.63
C LEU A 283 -5.75 8.03 -6.20
N ASP A 284 -5.76 8.43 -7.47
CA ASP A 284 -4.58 9.01 -8.10
C ASP A 284 -4.41 10.50 -7.71
N GLU A 285 -3.45 11.19 -8.36
CA GLU A 285 -3.15 12.61 -8.11
C GLU A 285 -4.35 13.53 -8.39
N ASN A 286 -5.27 13.10 -9.22
CA ASN A 286 -6.46 13.86 -9.61
C ASN A 286 -7.71 13.48 -8.81
N GLY A 287 -7.57 12.58 -7.82
CA GLY A 287 -8.69 12.09 -7.04
C GLY A 287 -9.53 11.04 -7.76
N GLU A 288 -9.04 10.47 -8.85
CA GLU A 288 -9.71 9.40 -9.59
C GLU A 288 -9.25 8.03 -9.08
N LYS A 289 -10.14 7.05 -9.13
CA LYS A 289 -9.86 5.68 -8.72
C LYS A 289 -8.70 5.08 -9.52
N ILE A 290 -7.73 4.51 -8.83
CA ILE A 290 -6.64 3.75 -9.46
C ILE A 290 -7.18 2.42 -9.97
N SER A 291 -6.92 2.10 -11.24
CA SER A 291 -7.33 0.84 -11.85
C SER A 291 -6.24 0.29 -12.77
N LYS A 292 -6.22 -1.04 -12.93
CA LYS A 292 -5.30 -1.74 -13.84
C LYS A 292 -5.48 -1.26 -15.29
N SER A 293 -6.72 -1.04 -15.72
CA SER A 293 -7.02 -0.68 -17.10
C SER A 293 -6.57 0.73 -17.47
N LYS A 294 -6.59 1.67 -16.50
CA LYS A 294 -6.13 3.04 -16.70
C LYS A 294 -4.61 3.18 -16.59
N GLY A 295 -3.96 2.28 -15.83
CA GLY A 295 -2.53 2.37 -15.58
C GLY A 295 -2.13 3.60 -14.78
N ASN A 296 -3.06 4.24 -14.07
CA ASN A 296 -2.81 5.40 -13.23
C ASN A 296 -2.31 4.96 -11.83
N GLY A 297 -1.79 5.91 -11.06
CA GLY A 297 -1.28 5.68 -9.73
C GLY A 297 0.17 5.22 -9.70
N VAL A 298 0.64 4.83 -8.52
CA VAL A 298 2.01 4.38 -8.28
C VAL A 298 2.05 2.86 -8.27
N SER A 299 2.94 2.26 -9.07
CA SER A 299 3.19 0.82 -9.02
C SER A 299 4.10 0.49 -7.85
N ILE A 300 4.17 -0.81 -7.50
CA ILE A 300 5.07 -1.28 -6.45
C ILE A 300 6.53 -1.01 -6.79
N ASP A 301 6.95 -1.31 -8.02
CA ASP A 301 8.31 -1.07 -8.46
C ASP A 301 8.66 0.42 -8.38
N GLN A 302 7.73 1.29 -8.73
CA GLN A 302 7.91 2.73 -8.60
C GLN A 302 8.06 3.15 -7.13
N TRP A 303 7.22 2.63 -6.22
CA TRP A 303 7.38 2.91 -4.80
C TRP A 303 8.75 2.45 -4.29
N LEU A 304 9.14 1.22 -4.60
CA LEU A 304 10.40 0.62 -4.14
C LEU A 304 11.64 1.27 -4.75
N THR A 305 11.51 2.05 -5.81
CA THR A 305 12.58 2.89 -6.33
C THR A 305 12.97 3.98 -5.34
N TYR A 306 12.01 4.47 -4.54
CA TYR A 306 12.18 5.63 -3.67
C TYR A 306 12.03 5.34 -2.19
N ALA A 307 11.60 4.13 -1.81
CA ALA A 307 11.35 3.81 -0.42
C ALA A 307 11.31 2.29 -0.18
N SER A 308 11.32 1.91 1.10
CA SER A 308 11.28 0.51 1.52
C SER A 308 9.88 -0.10 1.43
N SER A 309 9.82 -1.43 1.46
CA SER A 309 8.55 -2.17 1.57
C SER A 309 7.84 -1.91 2.90
N GLU A 310 8.59 -1.69 3.97
CA GLU A 310 8.03 -1.37 5.29
C GLU A 310 7.27 -0.06 5.27
N SER A 311 7.77 0.96 4.57
CA SER A 311 7.06 2.23 4.40
C SER A 311 5.75 2.05 3.61
N LEU A 312 5.74 1.15 2.64
CA LEU A 312 4.53 0.81 1.89
C LEU A 312 3.52 0.08 2.79
N SER A 313 3.99 -0.88 3.59
CA SER A 313 3.14 -1.56 4.59
C SER A 313 2.55 -0.57 5.59
N TYR A 314 3.34 0.41 6.01
CA TYR A 314 2.86 1.49 6.87
C TYR A 314 1.73 2.27 6.20
N PHE A 315 1.90 2.65 4.94
CA PHE A 315 0.86 3.34 4.18
C PHE A 315 -0.42 2.49 4.09
N MET A 316 -0.28 1.18 3.87
CA MET A 316 -1.42 0.26 3.81
C MET A 316 -2.14 0.12 5.15
N TYR A 317 -1.40 0.17 6.26
CA TYR A 317 -1.99 0.07 7.60
C TYR A 317 -2.89 1.26 7.92
N GLN A 318 -2.53 2.46 7.46
CA GLN A 318 -3.23 3.69 7.82
C GLN A 318 -4.62 3.75 7.20
N LYS A 319 -5.65 3.82 8.05
CA LYS A 319 -7.06 4.05 7.66
C LYS A 319 -7.50 3.19 6.45
N PRO A 320 -7.48 1.86 6.56
CA PRO A 320 -7.80 1.00 5.42
C PRO A 320 -9.24 1.15 4.93
N GLY A 321 -10.16 1.63 5.78
CA GLY A 321 -11.55 1.89 5.45
C GLY A 321 -11.82 3.27 4.83
N THR A 322 -10.78 4.05 4.53
CA THR A 322 -10.90 5.40 3.96
C THR A 322 -10.18 5.48 2.63
N ALA A 323 -10.81 6.06 1.62
CA ALA A 323 -10.16 6.32 0.34
C ALA A 323 -8.98 7.26 0.53
N LYS A 324 -7.81 6.87 0.05
CA LYS A 324 -6.58 7.65 0.18
C LYS A 324 -5.97 7.93 -1.17
N ARG A 325 -5.48 9.14 -1.34
CA ARG A 325 -4.69 9.50 -2.50
C ARG A 325 -3.32 8.84 -2.40
N MET A 326 -2.90 8.18 -3.46
CA MET A 326 -1.63 7.49 -3.57
C MET A 326 -0.87 7.99 -4.79
N HIS A 327 0.05 8.90 -4.55
CA HIS A 327 0.93 9.44 -5.56
C HIS A 327 2.33 9.57 -4.96
N PHE A 328 3.34 9.89 -5.76
CA PHE A 328 4.73 9.94 -5.30
C PHE A 328 4.96 10.88 -4.12
N ASP A 329 4.18 11.95 -4.01
CA ASP A 329 4.32 12.94 -2.95
C ASP A 329 4.00 12.42 -1.54
N VAL A 330 3.30 11.29 -1.41
CA VAL A 330 3.01 10.69 -0.10
C VAL A 330 4.19 9.87 0.44
N ILE A 331 5.17 9.53 -0.40
CA ILE A 331 6.28 8.64 -0.03
C ILE A 331 7.14 9.20 1.11
N PRO A 332 7.65 10.44 1.05
CA PRO A 332 8.50 10.95 2.13
C PRO A 332 7.81 10.93 3.49
N LYS A 333 6.54 11.30 3.54
CA LYS A 333 5.76 11.31 4.79
C LYS A 333 5.58 9.88 5.32
N ALA A 334 5.27 8.92 4.45
CA ALA A 334 5.12 7.52 4.84
C ALA A 334 6.43 6.96 5.44
N VAL A 335 7.57 7.28 4.83
CA VAL A 335 8.88 6.86 5.33
C VAL A 335 9.14 7.44 6.72
N ASP A 336 8.96 8.75 6.90
CA ASP A 336 9.26 9.41 8.16
C ASP A 336 8.30 9.00 9.29
N GLU A 337 7.02 8.87 9.00
CA GLU A 337 6.06 8.40 9.99
C GLU A 337 6.34 6.95 10.41
N TYR A 338 6.69 6.08 9.45
CA TYR A 338 7.09 4.71 9.76
C TYR A 338 8.29 4.70 10.74
N HIS A 339 9.35 5.43 10.44
CA HIS A 339 10.53 5.48 11.30
C HIS A 339 10.26 6.14 12.65
N GLN A 340 9.40 7.12 12.70
CA GLN A 340 8.97 7.73 13.96
C GLN A 340 8.26 6.71 14.86
N GLN A 341 7.35 5.94 14.30
CA GLN A 341 6.64 4.89 15.03
C GLN A 341 7.58 3.75 15.44
N LEU A 342 8.54 3.43 14.59
CA LEU A 342 9.56 2.41 14.87
C LEU A 342 10.40 2.79 16.09
N ARG A 343 10.83 4.05 16.19
CA ARG A 343 11.58 4.52 17.36
C ARG A 343 10.72 4.54 18.62
N ALA A 344 9.47 5.01 18.51
CA ALA A 344 8.56 5.10 19.64
C ALA A 344 8.25 3.72 20.25
N PHE A 345 8.18 2.69 19.43
CA PHE A 345 7.77 1.33 19.85
C PHE A 345 8.56 0.83 21.05
N HIS A 346 9.87 1.00 21.04
CA HIS A 346 10.76 0.40 22.05
C HIS A 346 10.68 1.09 23.42
N THR A 347 10.04 2.26 23.49
CA THR A 347 9.82 3.00 24.76
C THR A 347 8.36 2.93 25.23
N GLN A 348 7.49 2.29 24.47
CA GLN A 348 6.06 2.19 24.77
C GLN A 348 5.76 1.01 25.68
N ASP A 349 4.65 1.10 26.44
CA ASP A 349 4.10 -0.05 27.15
C ASP A 349 3.40 -1.00 26.19
N VAL A 350 2.98 -2.17 26.66
CA VAL A 350 2.37 -3.21 25.81
C VAL A 350 1.13 -2.70 25.08
N LYS A 351 0.26 -1.97 25.77
CA LYS A 351 -0.96 -1.43 25.17
C LYS A 351 -0.64 -0.50 24.00
N ALA A 352 0.30 0.43 24.19
CA ALA A 352 0.73 1.35 23.14
C ALA A 352 1.46 0.63 22.01
N GLN A 353 2.26 -0.39 22.32
CA GLN A 353 2.93 -1.21 21.31
C GLN A 353 1.94 -1.91 20.39
N LEU A 354 0.87 -2.48 20.94
CA LEU A 354 -0.17 -3.15 20.15
C LEU A 354 -0.99 -2.21 19.28
N ASN A 355 -1.06 -0.93 19.64
CA ASN A 355 -1.67 0.13 18.81
C ASN A 355 -0.71 0.71 17.78
N ASN A 356 0.58 0.43 17.90
CA ASN A 356 1.58 0.96 16.99
C ASN A 356 1.57 0.17 15.68
N PRO A 357 1.48 0.84 14.51
CA PRO A 357 1.47 0.17 13.21
C PRO A 357 2.63 -0.81 13.00
N VAL A 358 3.81 -0.49 13.54
CA VAL A 358 5.02 -1.31 13.31
C VAL A 358 4.91 -2.69 13.96
N TYR A 359 4.12 -2.84 15.03
CA TYR A 359 3.82 -4.15 15.60
C TYR A 359 3.21 -5.07 14.53
N HIS A 360 2.23 -4.56 13.82
CA HIS A 360 1.47 -5.32 12.82
C HIS A 360 2.28 -5.53 11.54
N ILE A 361 3.07 -4.55 11.13
CA ILE A 361 3.95 -4.65 9.96
C ILE A 361 4.99 -5.75 10.17
N HIS A 362 5.55 -5.84 11.37
CA HIS A 362 6.64 -6.77 11.70
C HIS A 362 6.18 -8.00 12.45
N LYS A 363 4.87 -8.21 12.60
CA LYS A 363 4.30 -9.36 13.32
C LYS A 363 4.91 -9.56 14.71
N GLY A 364 5.09 -8.46 15.42
CA GLY A 364 5.66 -8.44 16.76
C GLY A 364 7.18 -8.43 16.84
N ASN A 365 7.88 -8.76 15.75
CA ASN A 365 9.35 -8.76 15.69
C ASN A 365 9.87 -7.41 15.20
N VAL A 366 9.72 -6.39 16.03
CA VAL A 366 9.99 -5.01 15.63
C VAL A 366 11.49 -4.72 15.73
N PRO A 367 12.15 -4.34 14.63
CA PRO A 367 13.58 -4.01 14.65
C PRO A 367 13.84 -2.69 15.37
N VAL A 368 15.10 -2.48 15.74
CA VAL A 368 15.57 -1.21 16.26
C VAL A 368 15.94 -0.32 15.08
N SER A 369 15.52 0.95 15.11
CA SER A 369 15.84 1.90 14.04
C SER A 369 17.32 2.26 14.05
N ASP A 370 17.94 2.29 12.88
CA ASP A 370 19.30 2.82 12.70
C ASP A 370 19.30 4.21 12.02
N MET A 371 18.12 4.80 11.80
CA MET A 371 17.98 6.12 11.20
C MET A 371 18.44 7.21 12.17
N VAL A 372 19.37 8.05 11.73
CA VAL A 372 19.89 9.18 12.52
C VAL A 372 19.42 10.53 11.99
N ILE A 373 18.99 10.57 10.72
CA ILE A 373 18.46 11.77 10.08
C ILE A 373 17.14 11.39 9.40
N PRO A 374 16.04 12.18 9.58
CA PRO A 374 14.78 11.92 8.88
C PRO A 374 14.91 12.02 7.36
N PHE A 375 14.05 11.28 6.64
CA PHE A 375 14.06 11.25 5.18
C PHE A 375 13.82 12.64 4.56
N ALA A 376 12.86 13.40 5.10
CA ALA A 376 12.59 14.75 4.64
C ALA A 376 13.83 15.65 4.78
N MET A 377 14.62 15.47 5.84
CA MET A 377 15.86 16.22 6.02
C MET A 377 16.92 15.82 5.00
N LEU A 378 17.03 14.54 4.67
CA LEU A 378 17.91 14.08 3.60
C LEU A 378 17.57 14.73 2.26
N LEU A 379 16.28 14.85 1.94
CA LEU A 379 15.81 15.53 0.74
C LEU A 379 16.23 17.01 0.72
N ASN A 380 16.13 17.69 1.86
CA ASN A 380 16.54 19.09 1.96
C ASN A 380 18.06 19.25 1.84
N LEU A 381 18.84 18.35 2.43
CA LEU A 381 20.29 18.34 2.27
C LEU A 381 20.70 18.09 0.82
N ALA A 382 20.05 17.17 0.14
CA ALA A 382 20.27 16.94 -1.29
C ALA A 382 19.92 18.18 -2.11
N SER A 383 18.92 18.94 -1.68
CA SER A 383 18.43 20.12 -2.38
C SER A 383 19.43 21.28 -2.39
N VAL A 384 20.19 21.49 -1.31
CA VAL A 384 21.08 22.65 -1.13
C VAL A 384 22.54 22.35 -1.41
N SER A 385 22.91 21.08 -1.40
CA SER A 385 24.28 20.66 -1.68
C SER A 385 24.37 20.10 -3.09
N SER A 386 25.57 20.06 -3.64
CA SER A 386 25.82 19.29 -4.87
C SER A 386 25.81 17.79 -4.59
N ALA A 387 25.20 17.36 -3.48
CA ALA A 387 25.16 15.98 -3.02
C ALA A 387 24.13 15.19 -3.81
N GLU A 388 24.44 14.93 -5.08
CA GLU A 388 23.60 14.11 -5.95
C GLU A 388 23.99 12.63 -5.88
N THR A 389 24.82 12.25 -4.90
CA THR A 389 25.28 10.89 -4.68
C THR A 389 25.07 10.47 -3.23
N LYS A 390 24.95 9.17 -3.02
CA LYS A 390 24.84 8.59 -1.66
C LYS A 390 26.08 8.90 -0.81
N ASP A 391 27.27 8.86 -1.40
CA ASP A 391 28.52 9.18 -0.67
C ASP A 391 28.54 10.62 -0.16
N ALA A 392 28.07 11.56 -0.96
CA ALA A 392 27.96 12.96 -0.53
C ALA A 392 26.96 13.13 0.60
N MET A 393 25.85 12.40 0.58
CA MET A 393 24.88 12.38 1.67
C MET A 393 25.50 11.86 2.97
N TRP A 394 26.35 10.82 2.90
CA TRP A 394 27.06 10.30 4.06
C TRP A 394 28.04 11.30 4.66
N GLY A 395 28.55 12.23 3.87
CA GLY A 395 29.35 13.33 4.39
C GLY A 395 28.58 14.17 5.43
N PHE A 396 27.31 14.48 5.16
CA PHE A 396 26.44 15.18 6.11
C PHE A 396 26.01 14.28 7.26
N ILE A 397 25.64 13.04 6.99
CA ILE A 397 25.23 12.07 8.01
C ILE A 397 26.34 11.90 9.05
N ASN A 398 27.60 11.76 8.62
CA ASN A 398 28.74 11.56 9.51
C ASN A 398 29.10 12.81 10.31
N LYS A 399 28.83 14.00 9.81
CA LYS A 399 28.97 15.24 10.62
C LYS A 399 28.05 15.21 11.82
N TYR A 400 26.82 14.72 11.65
CA TYR A 400 25.81 14.63 12.71
C TYR A 400 26.03 13.41 13.60
N ALA A 401 26.35 12.27 13.02
CA ALA A 401 26.54 10.99 13.70
C ALA A 401 27.86 10.35 13.26
N PRO A 402 28.99 10.75 13.90
CA PRO A 402 30.33 10.28 13.49
C PRO A 402 30.52 8.77 13.52
N ASP A 403 29.76 8.08 14.39
CA ASP A 403 29.87 6.62 14.56
C ASP A 403 29.00 5.83 13.58
N ALA A 404 28.13 6.50 12.83
CA ALA A 404 27.27 5.86 11.83
C ALA A 404 28.07 5.53 10.57
N SER A 405 27.71 4.39 9.94
CA SER A 405 28.31 3.97 8.67
C SER A 405 27.29 3.19 7.85
N PRO A 406 27.50 3.01 6.54
CA PRO A 406 26.65 2.13 5.74
C PRO A 406 26.55 0.71 6.31
N GLU A 407 27.62 0.21 6.94
CA GLU A 407 27.70 -1.14 7.50
C GLU A 407 26.91 -1.27 8.81
N THR A 408 27.01 -0.27 9.69
CA THR A 408 26.31 -0.27 10.99
C THR A 408 24.89 0.25 10.89
N ASN A 409 24.59 1.06 9.86
CA ASN A 409 23.30 1.70 9.65
C ASN A 409 22.78 1.40 8.22
N PRO A 410 22.49 0.11 7.89
CA PRO A 410 22.11 -0.26 6.53
C PRO A 410 20.78 0.34 6.07
N VAL A 411 19.82 0.55 6.97
CA VAL A 411 18.53 1.19 6.64
C VAL A 411 18.76 2.66 6.33
N MET A 412 19.62 3.34 7.11
CA MET A 412 20.03 4.73 6.83
C MET A 412 20.71 4.84 5.46
N ASP A 413 21.59 3.88 5.14
CA ASP A 413 22.29 3.85 3.85
C ASP A 413 21.29 3.72 2.69
N ASN A 414 20.33 2.82 2.80
CA ASN A 414 19.27 2.68 1.80
C ASN A 414 18.44 3.96 1.69
N ALA A 415 18.10 4.58 2.82
CA ALA A 415 17.34 5.82 2.83
C ALA A 415 18.10 6.97 2.13
N ALA A 416 19.41 7.04 2.31
CA ALA A 416 20.25 8.02 1.62
C ALA A 416 20.18 7.85 0.09
N GLY A 417 20.26 6.61 -0.38
CA GLY A 417 20.10 6.30 -1.81
C GLY A 417 18.71 6.62 -2.34
N PHE A 418 17.67 6.28 -1.59
CA PHE A 418 16.28 6.62 -1.93
C PHE A 418 16.08 8.14 -2.00
N ALA A 419 16.61 8.87 -1.04
CA ALA A 419 16.49 10.32 -1.00
C ALA A 419 17.14 10.98 -2.21
N VAL A 420 18.32 10.53 -2.63
CA VAL A 420 19.00 11.04 -3.82
C VAL A 420 18.15 10.83 -5.07
N ARG A 421 17.59 9.62 -5.24
CA ARG A 421 16.71 9.31 -6.39
C ARG A 421 15.43 10.13 -6.37
N TYR A 422 14.77 10.22 -5.22
CA TYR A 422 13.52 10.98 -5.07
C TYR A 422 13.76 12.47 -5.35
N TYR A 423 14.83 13.02 -4.79
CA TYR A 423 15.22 14.40 -5.03
C TYR A 423 15.42 14.68 -6.52
N HIS A 424 16.23 13.85 -7.18
CA HIS A 424 16.54 14.01 -8.61
C HIS A 424 15.28 13.97 -9.48
N ASP A 425 14.37 13.03 -9.20
CA ASP A 425 13.21 12.78 -10.05
C ASP A 425 12.02 13.69 -9.76
N PHE A 426 11.81 14.11 -8.51
CA PHE A 426 10.61 14.84 -8.11
C PHE A 426 10.86 16.21 -7.49
N VAL A 427 11.93 16.39 -6.76
CA VAL A 427 12.18 17.66 -6.06
C VAL A 427 12.89 18.64 -6.99
N LYS A 428 14.01 18.24 -7.58
CA LYS A 428 14.81 19.08 -8.48
C LYS A 428 13.98 19.69 -9.62
N PRO A 429 13.18 18.93 -10.37
CA PRO A 429 12.39 19.47 -11.47
C PRO A 429 11.30 20.46 -11.04
N SER A 430 10.84 20.40 -9.79
CA SER A 430 9.76 21.25 -9.28
C SER A 430 10.24 22.51 -8.57
N LYS A 431 11.56 22.69 -8.43
CA LYS A 431 12.10 23.87 -7.74
C LYS A 431 11.85 25.16 -8.51
N VAL A 432 11.35 26.16 -7.79
CA VAL A 432 11.18 27.52 -8.30
C VAL A 432 11.72 28.48 -7.27
N PHE A 433 12.84 29.10 -7.57
CA PHE A 433 13.45 30.13 -6.72
C PHE A 433 12.93 31.50 -7.07
N ARG A 434 12.96 32.41 -6.11
CA ARG A 434 12.60 33.80 -6.32
C ARG A 434 13.55 34.74 -5.58
N SER A 435 13.56 35.99 -5.99
CA SER A 435 14.27 37.03 -5.27
C SER A 435 13.51 37.39 -3.98
N PRO A 436 14.23 37.71 -2.90
CA PRO A 436 13.59 38.20 -1.68
C PRO A 436 13.03 39.61 -1.87
N SER A 437 11.93 39.91 -1.16
CA SER A 437 11.46 41.26 -0.99
C SER A 437 12.46 42.09 -0.14
N ASP A 438 12.28 43.42 -0.05
CA ASP A 438 13.15 44.27 0.77
C ASP A 438 13.11 43.84 2.23
N GLN A 439 11.93 43.54 2.77
CA GLN A 439 11.77 43.04 4.14
C GLN A 439 12.49 41.70 4.35
N GLU A 440 12.29 40.77 3.44
CA GLU A 440 12.92 39.45 3.47
C GLU A 440 14.43 39.55 3.32
N ARG A 441 14.91 40.44 2.46
CA ARG A 441 16.34 40.67 2.23
C ARG A 441 17.01 41.16 3.51
N ALA A 442 16.42 42.14 4.19
CA ALA A 442 16.91 42.64 5.45
C ALA A 442 16.94 41.56 6.53
N ALA A 443 15.89 40.76 6.62
CA ALA A 443 15.81 39.64 7.57
C ALA A 443 16.86 38.56 7.28
N LEU A 444 17.06 38.20 6.00
CA LEU A 444 18.08 37.20 5.63
C LEU A 444 19.50 37.68 5.93
N ARG A 445 19.78 38.98 5.71
CA ARG A 445 21.08 39.57 6.09
C ARG A 445 21.32 39.48 7.58
N ASP A 446 20.31 39.76 8.41
CA ASP A 446 20.40 39.64 9.86
C ASP A 446 20.58 38.19 10.30
N LEU A 447 19.88 37.26 9.66
CA LEU A 447 20.07 35.83 9.94
C LEU A 447 21.53 35.42 9.66
N ALA A 448 22.09 35.80 8.52
CA ALA A 448 23.48 35.53 8.19
C ALA A 448 24.44 36.16 9.24
N ALA A 449 24.19 37.40 9.65
CA ALA A 449 25.00 38.07 10.68
C ALA A 449 24.92 37.33 12.03
N GLY A 450 23.74 36.86 12.44
CA GLY A 450 23.58 36.07 13.66
C GLY A 450 24.27 34.71 13.60
N LEU A 451 24.41 34.13 12.40
CA LEU A 451 25.14 32.87 12.20
C LEU A 451 26.63 33.04 12.23
N VAL A 452 27.16 34.23 11.91
CA VAL A 452 28.59 34.52 11.97
C VAL A 452 29.11 34.66 13.40
N SER A 453 28.28 35.25 14.29
CA SER A 453 28.68 35.57 15.65
C SER A 453 27.64 35.19 16.65
N ILE A 454 28.02 34.37 17.64
CA ILE A 454 27.16 33.98 18.74
C ILE A 454 26.68 35.18 19.54
N GLU A 455 27.52 36.20 19.68
CA GLU A 455 27.17 37.45 20.41
C GLU A 455 26.07 38.21 19.67
N THR A 456 26.18 38.27 18.33
CA THR A 456 25.14 38.88 17.49
C THR A 456 23.83 38.10 17.59
N ALA A 457 23.87 36.77 17.57
CA ALA A 457 22.69 35.92 17.74
C ALA A 457 22.00 36.17 19.08
N LYS A 458 22.77 36.20 20.16
CA LYS A 458 22.24 36.51 21.51
C LYS A 458 21.59 37.86 21.56
N SER A 459 22.23 38.88 20.98
CA SER A 459 21.70 40.25 20.90
C SER A 459 20.36 40.30 20.17
N MET A 460 20.22 39.56 19.08
CA MET A 460 18.95 39.51 18.34
C MET A 460 17.84 38.82 19.11
N ILE A 461 18.15 37.78 19.86
CA ILE A 461 17.20 37.08 20.73
C ILE A 461 16.76 37.99 21.88
N ASP A 462 17.71 38.70 22.51
CA ASP A 462 17.42 39.66 23.59
C ASP A 462 16.54 40.81 23.10
N LYS A 463 16.82 41.35 21.93
CA LYS A 463 15.97 42.39 21.31
C LYS A 463 14.54 41.88 21.09
N LYS A 464 14.38 40.67 20.55
CA LYS A 464 13.06 40.09 20.36
C LYS A 464 12.29 39.96 21.67
N ASN A 465 12.95 39.47 22.73
CA ASN A 465 12.31 39.29 24.02
C ASN A 465 11.90 40.64 24.63
N LEU A 466 12.77 41.64 24.53
CA LEU A 466 12.46 42.99 25.01
C LEU A 466 11.29 43.61 24.27
N ASP A 467 11.27 43.52 22.94
CA ASP A 467 10.20 44.09 22.12
C ASP A 467 8.85 43.39 22.36
N MET A 468 8.87 42.11 22.74
CA MET A 468 7.67 41.34 23.09
C MET A 468 7.26 41.48 24.55
N GLY A 469 7.96 42.25 25.34
CA GLY A 469 7.68 42.42 26.77
C GLY A 469 7.90 41.19 27.61
N LYS A 470 8.75 40.27 27.14
CA LYS A 470 9.10 39.05 27.86
C LYS A 470 10.34 39.21 28.72
N ASP A 471 10.42 38.39 29.77
CA ASP A 471 11.62 38.34 30.62
C ASP A 471 12.84 37.86 29.81
N PRO A 472 14.06 38.34 30.15
CA PRO A 472 15.28 37.85 29.53
C PRO A 472 15.45 36.36 29.71
N VAL A 473 15.92 35.68 28.64
CA VAL A 473 16.23 34.25 28.66
C VAL A 473 17.72 34.09 28.95
N ASP A 474 18.06 33.05 29.73
CA ASP A 474 19.47 32.70 29.97
C ASP A 474 20.04 32.06 28.70
N LEU A 475 20.99 32.78 28.09
CA LEU A 475 21.67 32.34 26.86
C LEU A 475 23.12 31.87 27.13
N THR A 476 23.46 31.57 28.40
CA THR A 476 24.81 31.18 28.80
C THR A 476 25.32 29.94 28.01
N ASN A 477 24.43 28.96 27.80
CA ASN A 477 24.73 27.72 27.11
C ASN A 477 24.30 27.74 25.63
N TYR A 478 23.99 28.90 25.08
CA TYR A 478 23.58 29.05 23.70
C TYR A 478 24.67 28.56 22.73
N SER A 479 24.30 27.76 21.74
CA SER A 479 25.24 27.16 20.78
C SER A 479 24.73 27.29 19.35
N LEU A 480 25.58 27.75 18.45
CA LEU A 480 25.31 27.81 17.01
C LEU A 480 25.39 26.42 16.33
N SER A 481 25.61 25.35 17.09
CA SER A 481 25.53 23.97 16.60
C SER A 481 24.28 23.23 17.06
N ASP A 482 23.51 23.81 17.97
CA ASP A 482 22.27 23.21 18.49
C ASP A 482 21.07 23.66 17.66
N GLY A 483 20.28 22.71 17.18
CA GLY A 483 19.14 22.99 16.31
C GLY A 483 18.05 23.85 16.97
N ASP A 484 17.79 23.66 18.26
CA ASP A 484 16.79 24.47 18.99
C ASP A 484 17.28 25.89 19.21
N ASP A 485 18.56 26.07 19.54
CA ASP A 485 19.16 27.39 19.70
C ASP A 485 19.16 28.13 18.37
N LEU A 486 19.53 27.47 17.28
CA LEU A 486 19.46 28.04 15.93
C LEU A 486 18.01 28.40 15.55
N GLN A 487 17.05 27.59 15.92
CA GLN A 487 15.63 27.89 15.67
C GLN A 487 15.19 29.16 16.41
N SER A 488 15.68 29.34 17.63
CA SER A 488 15.41 30.57 18.40
C SER A 488 15.94 31.81 17.69
N LEU A 489 17.10 31.71 17.07
CA LEU A 489 17.65 32.80 16.24
C LEU A 489 16.76 33.09 15.03
N VAL A 490 16.36 32.05 14.29
CA VAL A 490 15.50 32.21 13.10
C VAL A 490 14.17 32.89 13.50
N PHE A 491 13.58 32.44 14.60
CA PHE A 491 12.36 33.04 15.15
C PHE A 491 12.57 34.53 15.53
N ALA A 492 13.67 34.82 16.22
CA ALA A 492 13.97 36.20 16.66
C ALA A 492 14.14 37.15 15.47
N VAL A 493 14.83 36.71 14.41
CA VAL A 493 14.99 37.50 13.20
C VAL A 493 13.64 37.82 12.55
N GLY A 494 12.76 36.84 12.44
CA GLY A 494 11.41 37.06 11.90
C GLY A 494 10.64 38.07 12.68
N LYS A 495 10.64 37.99 14.01
CA LYS A 495 9.97 38.94 14.89
C LYS A 495 10.59 40.34 14.82
N ASN A 496 11.91 40.43 14.81
CA ASN A 496 12.63 41.72 14.75
C ASN A 496 12.40 42.45 13.42
N HIS A 497 12.05 41.74 12.35
CA HIS A 497 11.75 42.32 11.04
C HIS A 497 10.25 42.44 10.76
N ASN A 498 9.43 42.41 11.81
CA ASN A 498 7.99 42.72 11.76
C ASN A 498 7.16 41.78 10.88
N PHE A 499 7.53 40.51 10.78
CA PHE A 499 6.67 39.51 10.20
C PHE A 499 5.51 39.23 11.17
N GLU A 500 4.34 39.75 10.86
CA GLU A 500 3.14 39.56 11.68
C GLU A 500 2.78 38.09 11.78
N ASN A 501 2.85 37.39 10.65
CA ASN A 501 2.69 35.95 10.59
C ASN A 501 4.05 35.33 10.29
N LEU A 502 4.60 34.61 11.26
CA LEU A 502 5.90 33.96 11.09
C LEU A 502 5.91 32.91 9.96
N ARG A 503 4.74 32.41 9.59
CA ARG A 503 4.63 31.53 8.44
C ARG A 503 5.16 32.20 7.17
N ASP A 504 4.94 33.50 7.00
CA ASP A 504 5.42 34.27 5.85
C ASP A 504 6.96 34.35 5.84
N TRP A 505 7.58 34.47 7.01
CA TRP A 505 9.04 34.45 7.13
C TRP A 505 9.62 33.08 6.77
N PHE A 506 9.09 32.03 7.32
CA PHE A 506 9.55 30.68 7.00
C PHE A 506 9.33 30.34 5.52
N GLN A 507 8.19 30.70 4.96
CA GLN A 507 7.91 30.51 3.55
C GLN A 507 8.92 31.26 2.68
N ALA A 508 9.27 32.48 3.06
CA ALA A 508 10.27 33.29 2.36
C ALA A 508 11.64 32.58 2.37
N ILE A 509 12.08 32.04 3.50
CA ILE A 509 13.31 31.26 3.60
C ILE A 509 13.28 30.11 2.60
N TYR A 510 12.20 29.33 2.57
CA TYR A 510 12.09 28.17 1.72
C TYR A 510 12.05 28.55 0.23
N GLU A 511 11.28 29.55 -0.13
CA GLU A 511 11.14 29.98 -1.53
C GLU A 511 12.43 30.61 -2.08
N VAL A 512 13.15 31.37 -1.27
CA VAL A 512 14.37 32.04 -1.69
C VAL A 512 15.57 31.09 -1.68
N LEU A 513 15.69 30.24 -0.64
CA LEU A 513 16.88 29.42 -0.42
C LEU A 513 16.75 27.98 -0.89
N LEU A 514 15.54 27.41 -0.86
CA LEU A 514 15.30 26.01 -1.17
C LEU A 514 14.49 25.80 -2.45
N GLY A 515 13.86 26.85 -2.98
CA GLY A 515 13.04 26.75 -4.18
C GLY A 515 11.72 26.04 -3.99
N ALA A 516 11.19 26.02 -2.76
CA ALA A 516 9.95 25.38 -2.39
C ALA A 516 9.15 26.27 -1.42
N SER A 517 7.82 26.11 -1.40
CA SER A 517 6.94 26.86 -0.50
C SER A 517 6.93 26.30 0.91
N GLN A 518 7.38 25.08 1.10
CA GLN A 518 7.49 24.39 2.40
C GLN A 518 8.90 23.83 2.57
N GLY A 519 9.30 23.61 3.81
CA GLY A 519 10.62 23.11 4.11
C GLY A 519 10.75 22.63 5.54
N PRO A 520 11.98 22.30 5.96
CA PRO A 520 12.25 21.77 7.29
C PRO A 520 12.15 22.86 8.36
N ARG A 521 12.13 22.43 9.62
CA ARG A 521 12.42 23.31 10.74
C ARG A 521 13.84 23.83 10.53
N PHE A 522 13.96 25.14 10.26
CA PHE A 522 15.21 25.67 9.67
C PHE A 522 16.39 25.62 10.62
N GLY A 523 16.18 25.75 11.94
CA GLY A 523 17.25 25.59 12.92
C GLY A 523 17.89 24.22 12.87
N GLY A 524 17.09 23.16 12.81
CA GLY A 524 17.57 21.79 12.64
C GLY A 524 18.30 21.60 11.31
N PHE A 525 17.80 22.21 10.26
CA PHE A 525 18.45 22.19 8.94
C PHE A 525 19.85 22.83 8.99
N ILE A 526 19.99 24.02 9.60
CA ILE A 526 21.28 24.70 9.74
C ILE A 526 22.26 23.83 10.53
N SER A 527 21.79 23.18 11.60
CA SER A 527 22.63 22.30 12.42
C SER A 527 23.23 21.15 11.60
N LEU A 528 22.46 20.58 10.66
CA LEU A 528 22.90 19.47 9.81
C LEU A 528 23.70 19.94 8.61
N TYR A 529 23.26 20.98 7.94
CA TYR A 529 23.92 21.49 6.74
C TYR A 529 25.24 22.19 7.07
N GLY A 530 25.27 22.93 8.16
CA GLY A 530 26.41 23.70 8.60
C GLY A 530 26.13 25.20 8.60
N VAL A 531 26.70 25.89 9.58
CA VAL A 531 26.54 27.35 9.72
C VAL A 531 27.20 28.08 8.55
N ASP A 532 28.43 27.73 8.24
CA ASP A 532 29.20 28.39 7.14
C ASP A 532 28.51 28.14 5.80
N GLU A 533 28.07 26.91 5.55
CA GLU A 533 27.36 26.54 4.33
C GLU A 533 26.01 27.25 4.22
N THR A 534 25.32 27.48 5.33
CA THR A 534 24.06 28.24 5.35
C THR A 534 24.29 29.72 5.06
N ILE A 535 25.37 30.32 5.61
CA ILE A 535 25.73 31.71 5.31
C ILE A 535 25.99 31.87 3.80
N GLU A 536 26.73 30.94 3.21
CA GLU A 536 26.99 30.92 1.77
C GLU A 536 25.68 30.83 0.97
N LEU A 537 24.78 29.94 1.38
CA LEU A 537 23.47 29.78 0.74
C LEU A 537 22.64 31.06 0.82
N ILE A 538 22.61 31.72 1.97
CA ILE A 538 21.91 33.01 2.15
C ILE A 538 22.52 34.06 1.21
N ASN A 539 23.84 34.15 1.12
CA ASN A 539 24.50 35.10 0.23
C ASN A 539 24.16 34.84 -1.23
N GLN A 540 24.12 33.57 -1.65
CA GLN A 540 23.69 33.19 -3.01
C GLN A 540 22.23 33.61 -3.26
N GLY A 541 21.33 33.40 -2.30
CA GLY A 541 19.94 33.83 -2.39
C GLY A 541 19.79 35.34 -2.51
N LEU A 542 20.58 36.11 -1.74
CA LEU A 542 20.59 37.55 -1.78
C LEU A 542 21.13 38.10 -3.11
N ASN A 543 22.08 37.42 -3.71
CA ASN A 543 22.73 37.84 -4.96
C ASN A 543 22.00 37.33 -6.22
N GLY A 544 20.92 36.62 -6.08
CA GLY A 544 20.15 36.07 -7.19
C GLY A 544 20.82 34.89 -7.89
N GLU A 545 21.85 34.29 -7.31
CA GLU A 545 22.60 33.17 -7.89
C GLU A 545 21.84 31.86 -7.91
N LEU A 546 20.77 31.73 -7.10
CA LEU A 546 19.94 30.52 -7.03
C LEU A 546 18.81 30.52 -8.09
N ILE A 547 18.56 31.66 -8.72
CA ILE A 547 17.55 31.80 -9.75
C ILE A 547 18.14 31.41 -11.12
N ASN A 548 17.59 30.38 -11.72
CA ASN A 548 18.03 29.94 -13.06
C ASN A 548 16.84 29.62 -13.93
#